data_b465e86cbcd6b09e223e61d7d8fdf9b5
#
_entry.id   b465e86cbcd6b09e223e61d7d8fdf9b5
#
_cell.length_a   1.000
_cell.length_b   1.000
_cell.length_c   1.000
_cell.angle_alpha   90.00
_cell.angle_beta   90.00
_cell.angle_gamma   90.00
#
_symmetry.space_group_name_H-M   'P 1'
#
loop_
_entity.id
_entity.type
_entity.pdbx_description
1 polymer ?
#
loop_
_entity_poly.entity_id
_entity_poly.type
_entity_poly.pdbx_seq_one_letter_code
_entity_poly.pdbx_strand_id
1 'polypeptide(L)'
;MKLLLVCGGQSTEHAVSRMSCVNIYKNADKTKYDVKVAGITKEGEWYDLVSTDFSSDNWLEGATKITDHFTFLKSFDVVFPVLHGQFGEDGTIQGLLEMAQIPYVGCRVMASCTAMDKIYAKKLFDQANIPQVPSLYVKKRYDDKLVVVDDEGRESFNVEMEIYTHLGFPCFVKASRSGSSVGCYKVNSLTELLPRLHEAANYDRHVVVEKAINATELECAVIGNDDISASRVGQILPHGEFYTYESKYEDEQSATCIPAKVDQSIQDYIRQAAVKAFKAVDGTGLARCDFFYDNDTGNVYLNEINTMPGFTNISMYPQLMKDAGLDTPALIDELIKLALQR
;
A
#
# COMPACT_ATOMS: atom_id res chain seq x y z
N MET A 1 19.47 21.02 -3.91
CA MET A 1 18.64 20.53 -2.79
C MET A 1 19.12 19.17 -2.38
N LYS A 2 19.28 18.90 -1.08
CA LYS A 2 19.70 17.58 -0.57
C LYS A 2 18.51 16.67 -0.39
N LEU A 3 18.42 15.63 -1.21
CA LEU A 3 17.36 14.62 -1.18
C LEU A 3 17.89 13.34 -0.52
N LEU A 4 17.20 12.86 0.51
CA LEU A 4 17.45 11.55 1.08
C LEU A 4 16.40 10.55 0.57
N LEU A 5 16.84 9.47 -0.04
CA LEU A 5 16.01 8.28 -0.25
C LEU A 5 16.22 7.33 0.92
N VAL A 6 15.14 6.72 1.43
CA VAL A 6 15.23 5.70 2.49
C VAL A 6 14.65 4.41 1.95
N CYS A 7 15.40 3.31 1.99
CA CYS A 7 14.98 2.03 1.44
C CYS A 7 15.29 0.82 2.34
N GLY A 8 14.75 -0.35 2.00
CA GLY A 8 14.86 -1.58 2.76
C GLY A 8 13.71 -1.73 3.75
N GLY A 9 14.00 -1.70 5.04
CA GLY A 9 13.01 -1.81 6.11
C GLY A 9 12.76 -3.24 6.58
N GLN A 10 11.97 -3.37 7.65
CA GLN A 10 11.71 -4.63 8.35
C GLN A 10 10.53 -5.42 7.76
N SER A 11 9.84 -4.87 6.76
CA SER A 11 8.69 -5.54 6.13
C SER A 11 9.11 -6.69 5.22
N THR A 12 8.14 -7.52 4.84
CA THR A 12 8.31 -8.56 3.83
C THR A 12 8.65 -7.99 2.45
N GLU A 13 8.37 -6.71 2.22
CA GLU A 13 8.63 -5.99 0.96
C GLU A 13 10.01 -5.31 0.92
N HIS A 14 10.93 -5.70 1.82
CA HIS A 14 12.31 -5.18 1.90
C HIS A 14 13.04 -5.16 0.54
N ALA A 15 12.97 -6.25 -0.22
CA ALA A 15 13.62 -6.34 -1.51
C ALA A 15 13.01 -5.39 -2.56
N VAL A 16 11.67 -5.32 -2.58
CA VAL A 16 10.92 -4.42 -3.48
C VAL A 16 11.24 -2.95 -3.20
N SER A 17 11.35 -2.58 -1.93
CA SER A 17 11.76 -1.23 -1.50
C SER A 17 13.14 -0.88 -2.05
N ARG A 18 14.10 -1.78 -1.98
CA ARG A 18 15.44 -1.58 -2.52
C ARG A 18 15.42 -1.43 -4.04
N MET A 19 14.66 -2.26 -4.76
CA MET A 19 14.49 -2.14 -6.22
C MET A 19 13.80 -0.83 -6.62
N SER A 20 12.76 -0.42 -5.90
CA SER A 20 12.09 0.87 -6.09
C SER A 20 13.07 2.03 -5.90
N CYS A 21 13.92 1.95 -4.87
CA CYS A 21 14.94 2.97 -4.61
C CYS A 21 15.98 3.06 -5.74
N VAL A 22 16.41 1.93 -6.34
CA VAL A 22 17.29 1.93 -7.53
C VAL A 22 16.64 2.71 -8.67
N ASN A 23 15.36 2.49 -8.93
CA ASN A 23 14.64 3.18 -9.99
C ASN A 23 14.54 4.69 -9.72
N ILE A 24 14.15 5.09 -8.52
CA ILE A 24 14.07 6.50 -8.13
C ILE A 24 15.47 7.15 -8.18
N TYR A 25 16.49 6.50 -7.62
CA TYR A 25 17.85 7.01 -7.65
C TYR A 25 18.36 7.26 -9.08
N LYS A 26 18.14 6.32 -10.00
CA LYS A 26 18.58 6.45 -11.40
C LYS A 26 17.86 7.60 -12.13
N ASN A 27 16.59 7.83 -11.83
CA ASN A 27 15.73 8.79 -12.54
C ASN A 27 15.65 10.18 -11.87
N ALA A 28 16.09 10.34 -10.62
CA ALA A 28 16.15 11.64 -9.98
C ALA A 28 17.16 12.56 -10.69
N ASP A 29 16.77 13.79 -10.97
CA ASP A 29 17.58 14.80 -11.65
C ASP A 29 18.76 15.26 -10.77
N LYS A 30 19.97 14.73 -11.06
CA LYS A 30 21.19 15.04 -10.31
C LYS A 30 21.68 16.47 -10.47
N THR A 31 21.12 17.23 -11.40
CA THR A 31 21.42 18.66 -11.53
C THR A 31 20.63 19.50 -10.52
N LYS A 32 19.49 19.00 -10.07
CA LYS A 32 18.61 19.63 -9.07
C LYS A 32 18.86 19.10 -7.67
N TYR A 33 19.12 17.78 -7.55
CA TYR A 33 19.16 17.06 -6.27
C TYR A 33 20.54 16.45 -6.02
N ASP A 34 21.11 16.77 -4.85
CA ASP A 34 22.21 16.00 -4.24
C ASP A 34 21.57 14.81 -3.53
N VAL A 35 21.57 13.65 -4.20
CA VAL A 35 20.83 12.46 -3.74
C VAL A 35 21.73 11.57 -2.90
N LYS A 36 21.29 11.32 -1.68
CA LYS A 36 21.86 10.33 -0.76
C LYS A 36 20.85 9.22 -0.47
N VAL A 37 21.33 8.09 -0.03
CA VAL A 37 20.49 6.93 0.29
C VAL A 37 20.83 6.38 1.66
N ALA A 38 19.79 6.23 2.49
CA ALA A 38 19.88 5.47 3.73
C ALA A 38 19.20 4.11 3.55
N GLY A 39 19.90 3.06 3.95
CA GLY A 39 19.38 1.69 3.95
C GLY A 39 18.96 1.26 5.34
N ILE A 40 17.79 0.63 5.47
CA ILE A 40 17.32 0.02 6.71
C ILE A 40 17.36 -1.50 6.52
N THR A 41 18.07 -2.22 7.41
CA THR A 41 18.12 -3.69 7.37
C THR A 41 16.80 -4.31 7.83
N LYS A 42 16.67 -5.64 7.69
CA LYS A 42 15.52 -6.39 8.22
C LYS A 42 15.46 -6.37 9.75
N GLU A 43 16.58 -6.13 10.42
CA GLU A 43 16.69 -5.97 11.86
C GLU A 43 16.39 -4.55 12.33
N GLY A 44 16.17 -3.60 11.39
CA GLY A 44 15.86 -2.20 11.69
C GLY A 44 17.09 -1.30 11.88
N GLU A 45 18.28 -1.75 11.51
CA GLU A 45 19.49 -0.95 11.59
C GLU A 45 19.62 -0.03 10.37
N TRP A 46 20.02 1.22 10.60
CA TRP A 46 20.16 2.25 9.56
C TRP A 46 21.61 2.45 9.13
N TYR A 47 21.82 2.59 7.82
CA TYR A 47 23.14 2.79 7.22
C TYR A 47 23.10 3.90 6.15
N ASP A 48 24.10 4.80 6.17
CA ASP A 48 24.38 5.73 5.06
C ASP A 48 25.12 4.96 3.97
N LEU A 49 24.49 4.80 2.81
CA LEU A 49 24.95 3.93 1.75
C LEU A 49 25.93 4.65 0.83
N VAL A 50 26.99 3.93 0.45
CA VAL A 50 27.97 4.36 -0.56
C VAL A 50 27.68 3.71 -1.91
N SER A 51 27.17 2.47 -1.91
CA SER A 51 26.78 1.74 -3.11
C SER A 51 25.69 2.49 -3.86
N THR A 52 25.65 2.36 -5.19
CA THR A 52 24.55 2.82 -6.07
C THR A 52 23.69 1.67 -6.58
N ASP A 53 24.09 0.42 -6.28
CA ASP A 53 23.30 -0.78 -6.52
C ASP A 53 22.69 -1.30 -5.21
N PHE A 54 21.56 -0.71 -4.85
CA PHE A 54 20.84 -1.06 -3.61
C PHE A 54 20.13 -2.41 -3.70
N SER A 55 20.02 -3.02 -4.89
CA SER A 55 19.39 -4.32 -5.10
C SER A 55 20.35 -5.50 -4.90
N SER A 56 21.66 -5.27 -4.94
CA SER A 56 22.67 -6.32 -4.78
C SER A 56 22.77 -6.90 -3.36
N ASP A 57 23.30 -8.10 -3.22
CA ASP A 57 23.52 -8.71 -1.90
C ASP A 57 24.52 -7.92 -1.04
N ASN A 58 25.48 -7.23 -1.69
CA ASN A 58 26.51 -6.43 -1.04
C ASN A 58 26.13 -4.94 -0.89
N TRP A 59 24.85 -4.60 -0.89
CA TRP A 59 24.36 -3.21 -0.86
C TRP A 59 24.85 -2.38 0.34
N LEU A 60 25.25 -3.03 1.44
CA LEU A 60 25.81 -2.41 2.65
C LEU A 60 27.34 -2.30 2.62
N GLU A 61 28.01 -2.74 1.54
CA GLU A 61 29.48 -2.68 1.48
C GLU A 61 29.96 -1.22 1.54
N GLY A 62 30.87 -0.94 2.48
CA GLY A 62 31.38 0.42 2.73
C GLY A 62 30.41 1.37 3.41
N ALA A 63 29.18 0.94 3.73
CA ALA A 63 28.19 1.78 4.38
C ALA A 63 28.56 2.12 5.83
N THR A 64 28.14 3.30 6.29
CA THR A 64 28.37 3.76 7.67
C THR A 64 27.09 3.64 8.48
N LYS A 65 27.14 2.98 9.64
CA LYS A 65 25.98 2.84 10.52
C LYS A 65 25.55 4.20 11.09
N ILE A 66 24.27 4.50 10.96
CA ILE A 66 23.66 5.72 11.48
C ILE A 66 23.17 5.43 12.91
N THR A 67 23.71 6.14 13.89
CA THR A 67 23.36 5.99 15.31
C THR A 67 22.54 7.14 15.85
N ASP A 68 22.64 8.33 15.24
CA ASP A 68 21.82 9.50 15.55
C ASP A 68 20.94 9.85 14.35
N HIS A 69 19.76 9.26 14.33
CA HIS A 69 18.81 9.40 13.23
C HIS A 69 18.31 10.83 13.06
N PHE A 70 18.08 11.56 14.16
CA PHE A 70 17.58 12.94 14.08
C PHE A 70 18.60 13.90 13.48
N THR A 71 19.86 13.85 13.93
CA THR A 71 20.93 14.67 13.35
C THR A 71 21.16 14.31 11.89
N PHE A 72 21.14 13.02 11.56
CA PHE A 72 21.28 12.55 10.17
C PHE A 72 20.15 13.08 9.28
N LEU A 73 18.89 12.87 9.67
CA LEU A 73 17.73 13.33 8.90
C LEU A 73 17.73 14.85 8.68
N LYS A 74 18.02 15.62 9.72
CA LYS A 74 18.08 17.11 9.65
C LYS A 74 19.18 17.65 8.74
N SER A 75 20.09 16.83 8.24
CA SER A 75 21.11 17.24 7.27
C SER A 75 20.60 17.33 5.83
N PHE A 76 19.34 16.92 5.59
CA PHE A 76 18.67 16.92 4.28
C PHE A 76 17.55 17.96 4.21
N ASP A 77 17.18 18.36 2.99
CA ASP A 77 16.09 19.31 2.75
C ASP A 77 14.74 18.59 2.61
N VAL A 78 14.75 17.34 2.11
CA VAL A 78 13.56 16.53 1.89
C VAL A 78 13.91 15.03 1.93
N VAL A 79 12.97 14.21 2.39
CA VAL A 79 13.11 12.74 2.44
C VAL A 79 12.08 12.09 1.52
N PHE A 80 12.49 11.08 0.75
CA PHE A 80 11.60 10.19 0.03
C PHE A 80 11.67 8.81 0.70
N PRO A 81 10.70 8.45 1.56
CA PRO A 81 10.67 7.16 2.23
C PRO A 81 10.16 6.09 1.27
N VAL A 82 11.07 5.46 0.52
CA VAL A 82 10.76 4.40 -0.44
C VAL A 82 10.62 3.07 0.31
N LEU A 83 9.74 3.04 1.29
CA LEU A 83 9.49 1.90 2.17
C LEU A 83 8.08 1.38 1.93
N HIS A 84 7.95 0.08 1.66
CA HIS A 84 6.66 -0.54 1.40
C HIS A 84 6.20 -1.40 2.58
N GLY A 85 4.89 -1.47 2.81
CA GLY A 85 4.28 -2.27 3.85
C GLY A 85 4.54 -1.74 5.27
N GLN A 86 4.68 -2.66 6.22
CA GLN A 86 4.84 -2.36 7.64
C GLN A 86 6.07 -1.47 7.89
N PHE A 87 5.95 -0.51 8.82
CA PHE A 87 6.90 0.57 9.14
C PHE A 87 7.13 1.58 8.02
N GLY A 88 6.69 1.31 6.78
CA GLY A 88 6.79 2.22 5.64
C GLY A 88 5.48 2.94 5.33
N GLU A 89 4.34 2.23 5.40
CA GLU A 89 3.02 2.73 5.02
C GLU A 89 2.04 2.85 6.20
N ASP A 90 2.48 2.60 7.43
CA ASP A 90 1.64 2.52 8.63
C ASP A 90 1.73 3.75 9.55
N GLY A 91 2.37 4.82 9.11
CA GLY A 91 2.56 6.03 9.89
C GLY A 91 3.83 6.04 10.75
N THR A 92 4.55 4.93 10.86
CA THR A 92 5.73 4.81 11.74
C THR A 92 6.89 5.68 11.24
N ILE A 93 7.32 5.51 9.98
CA ILE A 93 8.37 6.35 9.41
C ILE A 93 7.91 7.81 9.28
N GLN A 94 6.64 8.02 8.95
CA GLN A 94 6.06 9.35 8.85
C GLN A 94 6.12 10.07 10.20
N GLY A 95 5.82 9.37 11.29
CA GLY A 95 5.94 9.92 12.65
C GLY A 95 7.37 10.32 13.02
N LEU A 96 8.36 9.53 12.62
CA LEU A 96 9.77 9.87 12.81
C LEU A 96 10.14 11.16 12.04
N LEU A 97 9.69 11.27 10.78
CA LEU A 97 9.96 12.42 9.92
C LEU A 97 9.25 13.70 10.40
N GLU A 98 8.01 13.58 10.90
CA GLU A 98 7.28 14.69 11.55
C GLU A 98 8.02 15.20 12.80
N MET A 99 8.48 14.29 13.66
CA MET A 99 9.25 14.65 14.85
C MET A 99 10.62 15.27 14.49
N ALA A 100 11.23 14.84 13.39
CA ALA A 100 12.44 15.44 12.85
C ALA A 100 12.19 16.81 12.20
N GLN A 101 10.91 17.17 11.96
CA GLN A 101 10.50 18.41 11.29
C GLN A 101 11.10 18.53 9.88
N ILE A 102 11.08 17.44 9.11
CA ILE A 102 11.63 17.39 7.77
C ILE A 102 10.52 17.09 6.75
N PRO A 103 10.45 17.83 5.63
CA PRO A 103 9.53 17.52 4.55
C PRO A 103 9.79 16.13 3.99
N TYR A 104 8.72 15.40 3.62
CA TYR A 104 8.86 14.07 3.05
C TYR A 104 7.78 13.79 2.00
N VAL A 105 8.13 12.95 1.04
CA VAL A 105 7.22 12.48 -0.02
C VAL A 105 6.25 11.45 0.54
N GLY A 106 4.99 11.52 0.09
CA GLY A 106 3.96 10.55 0.41
C GLY A 106 2.90 11.08 1.36
N CYS A 107 2.02 10.21 1.78
CA CYS A 107 0.97 10.53 2.75
C CYS A 107 1.54 10.80 4.13
N ARG A 108 0.80 11.58 4.93
CA ARG A 108 1.16 11.88 6.32
C ARG A 108 0.72 10.75 7.27
N VAL A 109 1.03 10.91 8.57
CA VAL A 109 0.80 9.91 9.61
C VAL A 109 -0.63 9.37 9.60
N MET A 110 -1.63 10.26 9.66
CA MET A 110 -3.04 9.85 9.74
C MET A 110 -3.45 9.00 8.52
N ALA A 111 -3.19 9.50 7.32
CA ALA A 111 -3.52 8.80 6.08
C ALA A 111 -2.82 7.45 5.99
N SER A 112 -1.54 7.38 6.32
CA SER A 112 -0.76 6.14 6.30
C SER A 112 -1.30 5.12 7.31
N CYS A 113 -1.50 5.51 8.57
CA CYS A 113 -2.06 4.62 9.60
C CYS A 113 -3.43 4.06 9.22
N THR A 114 -4.33 4.92 8.75
CA THR A 114 -5.71 4.52 8.44
C THR A 114 -5.79 3.70 7.16
N ALA A 115 -5.02 4.05 6.14
CA ALA A 115 -4.98 3.31 4.88
C ALA A 115 -4.42 1.89 5.05
N MET A 116 -3.40 1.72 5.90
CA MET A 116 -2.79 0.42 6.16
C MET A 116 -3.72 -0.53 6.91
N ASP A 117 -4.58 -0.04 7.80
CA ASP A 117 -5.53 -0.86 8.53
C ASP A 117 -6.84 -1.01 7.76
N LYS A 118 -7.05 -2.18 7.14
CA LYS A 118 -8.21 -2.47 6.30
C LYS A 118 -9.56 -2.22 6.99
N ILE A 119 -9.63 -2.44 8.31
CA ILE A 119 -10.89 -2.24 9.06
C ILE A 119 -11.18 -0.75 9.21
N TYR A 120 -10.18 0.06 9.58
CA TYR A 120 -10.38 1.50 9.74
C TYR A 120 -10.53 2.20 8.38
N ALA A 121 -9.78 1.78 7.37
CA ALA A 121 -9.95 2.26 6.00
C ALA A 121 -11.39 2.03 5.51
N LYS A 122 -11.90 0.80 5.69
CA LYS A 122 -13.28 0.44 5.29
C LYS A 122 -14.33 1.32 5.97
N LYS A 123 -14.19 1.63 7.25
CA LYS A 123 -15.12 2.53 7.96
C LYS A 123 -15.12 3.95 7.38
N LEU A 124 -13.95 4.48 7.00
CA LEU A 124 -13.86 5.79 6.35
C LEU A 124 -14.45 5.77 4.93
N PHE A 125 -14.26 4.69 4.21
CA PHE A 125 -14.81 4.52 2.86
C PHE A 125 -16.33 4.37 2.90
N ASP A 126 -16.89 3.66 3.89
CA ASP A 126 -18.32 3.56 4.11
C ASP A 126 -18.95 4.93 4.44
N GLN A 127 -18.33 5.69 5.35
CA GLN A 127 -18.74 7.06 5.65
C GLN A 127 -18.68 7.97 4.42
N ALA A 128 -17.70 7.73 3.54
CA ALA A 128 -17.59 8.43 2.27
C ALA A 128 -18.55 7.89 1.19
N ASN A 129 -19.39 6.90 1.47
CA ASN A 129 -20.27 6.22 0.51
C ASN A 129 -19.50 5.72 -0.72
N ILE A 130 -18.40 5.00 -0.50
CA ILE A 130 -17.63 4.30 -1.51
C ILE A 130 -17.95 2.81 -1.38
N PRO A 131 -18.52 2.16 -2.41
CA PRO A 131 -18.85 0.74 -2.35
C PRO A 131 -17.63 -0.15 -2.09
N GLN A 132 -17.82 -1.12 -1.21
CA GLN A 132 -16.82 -2.11 -0.84
C GLN A 132 -17.44 -3.51 -0.86
N VAL A 133 -16.60 -4.53 -0.99
CA VAL A 133 -17.04 -5.92 -0.87
C VAL A 133 -17.59 -6.13 0.55
N PRO A 134 -18.77 -6.80 0.69
CA PRO A 134 -19.32 -7.12 2.00
C PRO A 134 -18.32 -7.80 2.90
N SER A 135 -18.16 -7.31 4.11
CA SER A 135 -17.12 -7.78 5.03
C SER A 135 -17.58 -7.77 6.49
N LEU A 136 -16.89 -8.57 7.31
CA LEU A 136 -17.05 -8.58 8.76
C LEU A 136 -15.69 -8.35 9.43
N TYR A 137 -15.73 -7.64 10.55
CA TYR A 137 -14.58 -7.46 11.41
C TYR A 137 -14.51 -8.55 12.46
N VAL A 138 -13.43 -9.34 12.46
CA VAL A 138 -13.09 -10.32 13.49
C VAL A 138 -11.90 -9.84 14.29
N LYS A 139 -12.00 -9.93 15.62
CA LYS A 139 -10.93 -9.55 16.53
C LYS A 139 -10.51 -10.73 17.40
N LYS A 140 -9.21 -10.98 17.50
CA LYS A 140 -8.63 -11.85 18.51
C LYS A 140 -8.46 -11.06 19.81
N ARG A 141 -9.18 -11.44 20.85
CA ARG A 141 -9.08 -10.83 22.17
C ARG A 141 -7.76 -11.21 22.85
N TYR A 142 -7.44 -10.53 23.94
CA TYR A 142 -6.23 -10.85 24.75
C TYR A 142 -6.36 -12.17 25.52
N ASP A 143 -7.58 -12.73 25.64
CA ASP A 143 -7.85 -14.08 26.17
C ASP A 143 -7.90 -15.16 25.08
N ASP A 144 -7.31 -14.87 23.90
CA ASP A 144 -7.20 -15.69 22.70
C ASP A 144 -8.52 -16.08 22.01
N LYS A 145 -9.66 -15.59 22.49
CA LYS A 145 -10.95 -15.82 21.83
C LYS A 145 -11.13 -14.94 20.62
N LEU A 146 -11.75 -15.49 19.58
CA LEU A 146 -12.20 -14.74 18.41
C LEU A 146 -13.61 -14.21 18.65
N VAL A 147 -13.86 -12.98 18.20
CA VAL A 147 -15.18 -12.32 18.24
C VAL A 147 -15.42 -11.56 16.94
N VAL A 148 -16.65 -11.53 16.46
CA VAL A 148 -17.08 -10.56 15.46
C VAL A 148 -17.42 -9.27 16.18
N VAL A 149 -17.00 -8.14 15.63
CA VAL A 149 -17.25 -6.80 16.20
C VAL A 149 -18.10 -6.02 15.21
N ASP A 150 -19.26 -5.54 15.65
CA ASP A 150 -20.13 -4.70 14.83
C ASP A 150 -19.72 -3.22 14.82
N ASP A 151 -20.47 -2.39 14.12
CA ASP A 151 -20.16 -0.96 13.97
C ASP A 151 -20.31 -0.17 15.27
N GLU A 152 -21.16 -0.65 16.21
CA GLU A 152 -21.29 -0.08 17.54
C GLU A 152 -20.25 -0.60 18.55
N GLY A 153 -19.37 -1.52 18.10
CA GLY A 153 -18.33 -2.11 18.93
C GLY A 153 -18.78 -3.26 19.82
N ARG A 154 -19.99 -3.81 19.61
CA ARG A 154 -20.48 -4.98 20.36
C ARG A 154 -19.80 -6.24 19.84
N GLU A 155 -19.50 -7.17 20.74
CA GLU A 155 -18.78 -8.40 20.42
C GLU A 155 -19.74 -9.61 20.42
N SER A 156 -19.72 -10.39 19.31
CA SER A 156 -20.39 -11.67 19.18
C SER A 156 -19.37 -12.81 19.18
N PHE A 157 -19.59 -13.83 20.00
CA PHE A 157 -18.75 -15.05 20.06
C PHE A 157 -19.20 -16.11 19.05
N ASN A 158 -20.31 -15.89 18.32
CA ASN A 158 -20.81 -16.82 17.33
C ASN A 158 -20.14 -16.61 15.95
N VAL A 159 -18.79 -16.53 15.91
CA VAL A 159 -18.01 -16.11 14.76
C VAL A 159 -18.36 -16.88 13.47
N GLU A 160 -18.46 -18.20 13.57
CA GLU A 160 -18.74 -19.06 12.41
C GLU A 160 -20.13 -18.80 11.84
N MET A 161 -21.13 -18.65 12.72
CA MET A 161 -22.51 -18.41 12.31
C MET A 161 -22.68 -17.02 11.71
N GLU A 162 -22.06 -16.00 12.29
CA GLU A 162 -22.08 -14.62 11.76
C GLU A 162 -21.47 -14.59 10.35
N ILE A 163 -20.30 -15.18 10.15
CA ILE A 163 -19.64 -15.21 8.83
C ILE A 163 -20.48 -16.01 7.83
N TYR A 164 -20.97 -17.19 8.20
CA TYR A 164 -21.79 -18.01 7.32
C TYR A 164 -23.07 -17.28 6.90
N THR A 165 -23.75 -16.62 7.83
CA THR A 165 -25.04 -15.97 7.59
C THR A 165 -24.89 -14.71 6.72
N HIS A 166 -23.86 -13.91 6.96
CA HIS A 166 -23.72 -12.60 6.30
C HIS A 166 -22.89 -12.65 5.02
N LEU A 167 -21.88 -13.53 4.93
CA LEU A 167 -20.96 -13.58 3.80
C LEU A 167 -21.09 -14.87 3.00
N GLY A 168 -21.32 -16.02 3.66
CA GLY A 168 -21.28 -17.35 3.04
C GLY A 168 -19.86 -17.77 2.62
N PHE A 169 -19.81 -18.80 1.77
CA PHE A 169 -18.56 -19.31 1.20
C PHE A 169 -18.63 -19.34 -0.33
N PRO A 170 -17.47 -19.17 -1.04
CA PRO A 170 -16.17 -18.87 -0.47
C PRO A 170 -16.05 -17.44 0.10
N CYS A 171 -15.13 -17.25 1.07
CA CYS A 171 -14.77 -15.94 1.59
C CYS A 171 -13.25 -15.80 1.71
N PHE A 172 -12.75 -14.58 1.91
CA PHE A 172 -11.35 -14.28 2.16
C PHE A 172 -11.16 -13.84 3.61
N VAL A 173 -10.22 -14.44 4.31
CA VAL A 173 -9.77 -14.08 5.65
C VAL A 173 -8.45 -13.33 5.49
N LYS A 174 -8.36 -12.09 5.97
CA LYS A 174 -7.19 -11.22 5.79
C LYS A 174 -6.77 -10.58 7.11
N ALA A 175 -5.49 -10.65 7.47
CA ALA A 175 -4.94 -9.83 8.55
C ALA A 175 -5.06 -8.34 8.18
N SER A 176 -5.54 -7.48 9.10
CA SER A 176 -5.94 -6.11 8.76
C SER A 176 -4.77 -5.25 8.31
N ARG A 177 -3.64 -5.30 9.03
CA ARG A 177 -2.46 -4.46 8.77
C ARG A 177 -1.32 -5.22 8.10
N SER A 178 -1.66 -6.17 7.22
CA SER A 178 -0.69 -6.89 6.40
C SER A 178 -0.84 -6.53 4.94
N GLY A 179 0.29 -6.38 4.26
CA GLY A 179 0.39 -6.15 2.82
C GLY A 179 0.77 -7.42 2.06
N SER A 180 0.87 -7.32 0.73
CA SER A 180 1.45 -8.35 -0.15
C SER A 180 0.90 -9.77 0.06
N SER A 181 -0.41 -9.88 0.33
CA SER A 181 -1.11 -11.16 0.56
C SER A 181 -0.62 -11.98 1.78
N VAL A 182 0.21 -11.41 2.66
CA VAL A 182 0.62 -12.07 3.90
C VAL A 182 -0.56 -12.14 4.86
N GLY A 183 -0.85 -13.34 5.40
CA GLY A 183 -2.02 -13.55 6.27
C GLY A 183 -3.37 -13.45 5.54
N CYS A 184 -3.39 -13.69 4.21
CA CYS A 184 -4.59 -13.70 3.37
C CYS A 184 -4.90 -15.13 2.92
N TYR A 185 -6.12 -15.60 3.19
CA TYR A 185 -6.53 -16.97 2.92
C TYR A 185 -7.91 -17.02 2.29
N LYS A 186 -8.06 -17.78 1.18
CA LYS A 186 -9.36 -18.17 0.66
C LYS A 186 -9.91 -19.33 1.49
N VAL A 187 -11.15 -19.20 1.94
CA VAL A 187 -11.85 -20.18 2.77
C VAL A 187 -13.09 -20.66 2.01
N ASN A 188 -13.17 -21.95 1.76
CA ASN A 188 -14.23 -22.53 0.92
C ASN A 188 -15.32 -23.21 1.75
N SER A 189 -15.09 -23.43 3.05
CA SER A 189 -16.02 -24.15 3.91
C SER A 189 -15.92 -23.72 5.37
N LEU A 190 -16.95 -24.03 6.14
CA LEU A 190 -17.01 -23.78 7.59
C LEU A 190 -15.86 -24.45 8.33
N THR A 191 -15.45 -25.65 7.89
CA THR A 191 -14.38 -26.42 8.56
C THR A 191 -13.00 -25.77 8.41
N GLU A 192 -12.79 -24.98 7.35
CA GLU A 192 -11.54 -24.25 7.12
C GLU A 192 -11.49 -22.91 7.89
N LEU A 193 -12.65 -22.37 8.28
CA LEU A 193 -12.77 -20.97 8.72
C LEU A 193 -11.96 -20.69 9.99
N LEU A 194 -12.22 -21.39 11.09
CA LEU A 194 -11.54 -21.12 12.37
C LEU A 194 -10.02 -21.32 12.30
N PRO A 195 -9.48 -22.39 11.68
CA PRO A 195 -8.03 -22.49 11.46
C PRO A 195 -7.44 -21.29 10.73
N ARG A 196 -8.07 -20.80 9.64
CA ARG A 196 -7.57 -19.65 8.88
C ARG A 196 -7.71 -18.32 9.61
N LEU A 197 -8.76 -18.16 10.41
CA LEU A 197 -8.88 -16.99 11.30
C LEU A 197 -7.76 -16.95 12.34
N HIS A 198 -7.43 -18.07 12.97
CA HIS A 198 -6.32 -18.14 13.91
C HIS A 198 -4.97 -17.88 13.25
N GLU A 199 -4.73 -18.41 12.03
CA GLU A 199 -3.52 -18.16 11.27
C GLU A 199 -3.38 -16.66 10.92
N ALA A 200 -4.43 -16.04 10.38
CA ALA A 200 -4.44 -14.60 10.09
C ALA A 200 -4.23 -13.77 11.36
N ALA A 201 -4.83 -14.18 12.47
CA ALA A 201 -4.72 -13.51 13.76
C ALA A 201 -3.32 -13.61 14.42
N ASN A 202 -2.40 -14.41 13.87
CA ASN A 202 -0.99 -14.42 14.27
C ASN A 202 -0.20 -13.25 13.65
N TYR A 203 -0.66 -12.73 12.51
CA TYR A 203 -0.06 -11.55 11.86
C TYR A 203 -0.63 -10.24 12.41
N ASP A 204 -1.94 -10.20 12.65
CA ASP A 204 -2.61 -9.08 13.28
C ASP A 204 -3.86 -9.57 14.02
N ARG A 205 -4.02 -9.17 15.28
CA ARG A 205 -5.21 -9.48 16.07
C ARG A 205 -6.52 -8.99 15.45
N HIS A 206 -6.46 -8.06 14.50
CA HIS A 206 -7.56 -7.55 13.72
C HIS A 206 -7.60 -8.28 12.36
N VAL A 207 -8.70 -8.90 12.06
CA VAL A 207 -8.91 -9.71 10.86
C VAL A 207 -10.15 -9.21 10.15
N VAL A 208 -10.07 -8.95 8.87
CA VAL A 208 -11.23 -8.70 8.02
C VAL A 208 -11.59 -9.99 7.27
N VAL A 209 -12.87 -10.32 7.26
CA VAL A 209 -13.41 -11.42 6.45
C VAL A 209 -14.27 -10.80 5.37
N GLU A 210 -13.98 -11.10 4.11
CA GLU A 210 -14.67 -10.53 2.95
C GLU A 210 -15.33 -11.63 2.13
N LYS A 211 -16.51 -11.35 1.59
CA LYS A 211 -17.16 -12.22 0.60
C LYS A 211 -16.25 -12.37 -0.62
N ALA A 212 -16.07 -13.59 -1.11
CA ALA A 212 -15.39 -13.80 -2.39
C ALA A 212 -16.29 -13.38 -3.55
N ILE A 213 -15.72 -12.66 -4.51
CA ILE A 213 -16.36 -12.25 -5.75
C ILE A 213 -15.49 -12.67 -6.95
N ASN A 214 -16.11 -12.82 -8.10
CA ASN A 214 -15.41 -13.06 -9.37
C ASN A 214 -14.95 -11.71 -9.94
N ALA A 215 -13.76 -11.27 -9.56
CA ALA A 215 -13.32 -9.92 -9.83
C ALA A 215 -12.19 -9.82 -10.86
N THR A 216 -12.24 -8.75 -11.65
CA THR A 216 -11.10 -8.19 -12.36
C THR A 216 -10.46 -7.11 -11.48
N GLU A 217 -9.14 -7.21 -11.26
CA GLU A 217 -8.39 -6.23 -10.47
C GLU A 217 -8.01 -5.01 -11.32
N LEU A 218 -8.39 -3.82 -10.83
CA LEU A 218 -8.20 -2.53 -11.48
C LEU A 218 -7.48 -1.58 -10.52
N GLU A 219 -6.52 -0.81 -11.04
CA GLU A 219 -5.71 0.11 -10.25
C GLU A 219 -5.78 1.52 -10.81
N CYS A 220 -5.82 2.52 -9.93
CA CYS A 220 -5.84 3.94 -10.29
C CYS A 220 -4.82 4.70 -9.43
N ALA A 221 -3.89 5.39 -10.07
CA ALA A 221 -2.93 6.26 -9.39
C ALA A 221 -3.57 7.60 -9.07
N VAL A 222 -3.29 8.13 -7.88
CA VAL A 222 -3.73 9.45 -7.41
C VAL A 222 -2.50 10.27 -7.03
N ILE A 223 -2.51 11.55 -7.35
CA ILE A 223 -1.43 12.50 -7.03
C ILE A 223 -2.01 13.87 -6.68
N GLY A 224 -1.41 14.54 -5.71
CA GLY A 224 -1.75 15.91 -5.31
C GLY A 224 -1.89 16.08 -3.80
N ASN A 225 -2.05 17.35 -3.38
CA ASN A 225 -2.41 17.74 -2.02
C ASN A 225 -3.85 18.28 -2.04
N ASP A 226 -4.04 19.59 -2.28
CA ASP A 226 -5.37 20.21 -2.42
C ASP A 226 -5.97 19.92 -3.80
N ASP A 227 -5.16 20.11 -4.86
CA ASP A 227 -5.53 19.80 -6.24
C ASP A 227 -5.17 18.34 -6.56
N ILE A 228 -6.15 17.45 -6.40
CA ILE A 228 -5.95 16.01 -6.57
C ILE A 228 -6.37 15.59 -7.97
N SER A 229 -5.49 14.85 -8.64
CA SER A 229 -5.77 14.23 -9.93
C SER A 229 -5.62 12.71 -9.89
N ALA A 230 -6.36 12.02 -10.76
CA ALA A 230 -6.34 10.58 -10.92
C ALA A 230 -5.94 10.20 -12.36
N SER A 231 -5.09 9.20 -12.50
CA SER A 231 -4.68 8.62 -13.77
C SER A 231 -5.85 7.96 -14.51
N ARG A 232 -5.61 7.47 -15.73
CA ARG A 232 -6.45 6.40 -16.29
C ARG A 232 -6.35 5.15 -15.44
N VAL A 233 -7.30 4.23 -15.63
CA VAL A 233 -7.35 2.96 -14.88
C VAL A 233 -6.45 1.94 -15.57
N GLY A 234 -5.65 1.23 -14.79
CA GLY A 234 -4.88 0.07 -15.21
C GLY A 234 -5.57 -1.22 -14.80
N GLN A 235 -5.33 -2.27 -15.55
CA GLN A 235 -5.83 -3.62 -15.27
C GLN A 235 -4.65 -4.57 -15.05
N ILE A 236 -4.74 -5.38 -14.00
CA ILE A 236 -3.84 -6.49 -13.77
C ILE A 236 -4.35 -7.70 -14.57
N LEU A 237 -3.47 -8.34 -15.31
CA LEU A 237 -3.72 -9.59 -16.04
C LEU A 237 -2.91 -10.69 -15.36
N PRO A 238 -3.47 -11.34 -14.31
CA PRO A 238 -2.76 -12.37 -13.56
C PRO A 238 -2.51 -13.60 -14.41
N HIS A 239 -1.37 -14.27 -14.23
CA HIS A 239 -1.05 -15.53 -14.89
C HIS A 239 -1.63 -16.78 -14.18
N GLY A 240 -2.37 -16.59 -13.04
CA GLY A 240 -2.99 -17.66 -12.22
C GLY A 240 -4.29 -17.21 -11.58
N GLU A 241 -4.87 -18.08 -10.73
CA GLU A 241 -6.14 -17.79 -10.03
C GLU A 241 -6.03 -16.64 -9.00
N PHE A 242 -4.82 -16.30 -8.55
CA PHE A 242 -4.56 -15.24 -7.55
C PHE A 242 -3.33 -14.44 -7.90
N TYR A 243 -3.38 -13.13 -7.64
CA TYR A 243 -2.26 -12.21 -7.76
C TYR A 243 -1.42 -12.27 -6.47
N THR A 244 -0.47 -13.22 -6.42
CA THR A 244 0.42 -13.46 -5.28
C THR A 244 1.59 -12.47 -5.26
N TYR A 245 2.38 -12.49 -4.16
CA TYR A 245 3.62 -11.70 -4.05
C TYR A 245 4.59 -11.99 -5.21
N GLU A 246 4.80 -13.27 -5.54
CA GLU A 246 5.66 -13.67 -6.65
C GLU A 246 5.14 -13.12 -7.99
N SER A 247 3.81 -13.16 -8.21
CA SER A 247 3.23 -12.62 -9.45
C SER A 247 3.26 -11.09 -9.53
N LYS A 248 3.40 -10.38 -8.39
CA LYS A 248 3.51 -8.92 -8.37
C LYS A 248 4.91 -8.41 -8.74
N TYR A 249 5.97 -9.15 -8.40
CA TYR A 249 7.34 -8.62 -8.41
C TYR A 249 8.36 -9.52 -9.10
N GLU A 250 8.08 -10.80 -9.30
CA GLU A 250 9.01 -11.79 -9.86
C GLU A 250 8.52 -12.42 -11.16
N ASP A 251 7.20 -12.39 -11.45
CA ASP A 251 6.64 -12.97 -12.65
C ASP A 251 6.63 -11.97 -13.82
N GLU A 252 7.62 -12.10 -14.70
CA GLU A 252 7.70 -11.32 -15.96
C GLU A 252 6.51 -11.58 -16.91
N GLN A 253 5.66 -12.59 -16.64
CA GLN A 253 4.52 -12.94 -17.46
C GLN A 253 3.20 -12.28 -16.98
N SER A 254 3.18 -11.72 -15.77
CA SER A 254 2.08 -10.88 -15.32
C SER A 254 2.05 -9.59 -16.14
N ALA A 255 1.04 -9.45 -16.99
CA ALA A 255 0.90 -8.29 -17.86
C ALA A 255 0.01 -7.22 -17.23
N THR A 256 0.34 -5.96 -17.50
CA THR A 256 -0.52 -4.83 -17.18
C THR A 256 -1.14 -4.28 -18.47
N CYS A 257 -2.37 -3.78 -18.39
CA CYS A 257 -3.06 -3.13 -19.50
C CYS A 257 -3.48 -1.72 -19.10
N ILE A 258 -2.95 -0.70 -19.77
CA ILE A 258 -3.30 0.70 -19.57
C ILE A 258 -3.69 1.31 -20.94
N PRO A 259 -4.91 1.82 -21.08
CA PRO A 259 -6.02 1.77 -20.13
C PRO A 259 -6.60 0.36 -19.95
N ALA A 260 -7.26 0.13 -18.83
CA ALA A 260 -8.00 -1.10 -18.55
C ALA A 260 -9.06 -1.40 -19.62
N LYS A 261 -9.32 -2.69 -19.86
CA LYS A 261 -10.32 -3.16 -20.83
C LYS A 261 -11.73 -3.18 -20.23
N VAL A 262 -12.18 -2.05 -19.71
CA VAL A 262 -13.53 -1.83 -19.19
C VAL A 262 -14.14 -0.59 -19.84
N ASP A 263 -15.46 -0.46 -19.79
CA ASP A 263 -16.17 0.67 -20.36
C ASP A 263 -15.68 2.01 -19.78
N GLN A 264 -15.75 3.07 -20.62
CA GLN A 264 -15.30 4.40 -20.20
C GLN A 264 -16.04 4.90 -18.95
N SER A 265 -17.33 4.61 -18.82
CA SER A 265 -18.13 4.96 -17.65
C SER A 265 -17.61 4.33 -16.36
N ILE A 266 -17.12 3.09 -16.43
CA ILE A 266 -16.48 2.39 -15.31
C ILE A 266 -15.13 3.05 -14.97
N GLN A 267 -14.32 3.38 -15.98
CA GLN A 267 -13.05 4.09 -15.76
C GLN A 267 -13.29 5.45 -15.09
N ASP A 268 -14.26 6.23 -15.56
CA ASP A 268 -14.59 7.54 -15.00
C ASP A 268 -15.12 7.44 -13.55
N TYR A 269 -15.93 6.41 -13.26
CA TYR A 269 -16.37 6.12 -11.91
C TYR A 269 -15.19 5.78 -10.98
N ILE A 270 -14.29 4.88 -11.39
CA ILE A 270 -13.12 4.48 -10.60
C ILE A 270 -12.23 5.68 -10.30
N ARG A 271 -11.97 6.54 -11.28
CA ARG A 271 -11.16 7.76 -11.10
C ARG A 271 -11.78 8.70 -10.05
N GLN A 272 -13.09 8.90 -10.10
CA GLN A 272 -13.79 9.71 -9.10
C GLN A 272 -13.77 9.05 -7.72
N ALA A 273 -13.98 7.73 -7.65
CA ALA A 273 -13.93 6.97 -6.42
C ALA A 273 -12.51 6.97 -5.80
N ALA A 274 -11.46 6.89 -6.62
CA ALA A 274 -10.08 6.96 -6.17
C ALA A 274 -9.75 8.31 -5.52
N VAL A 275 -10.12 9.43 -6.15
CA VAL A 275 -9.98 10.77 -5.56
C VAL A 275 -10.77 10.89 -4.26
N LYS A 276 -11.99 10.33 -4.22
CA LYS A 276 -12.83 10.35 -3.02
C LYS A 276 -12.24 9.52 -1.88
N ALA A 277 -11.68 8.33 -2.19
CA ALA A 277 -11.02 7.47 -1.22
C ALA A 277 -9.76 8.13 -0.65
N PHE A 278 -8.95 8.76 -1.51
CA PHE A 278 -7.76 9.49 -1.11
C PHE A 278 -8.08 10.64 -0.16
N LYS A 279 -9.15 11.41 -0.46
CA LYS A 279 -9.65 12.47 0.44
C LYS A 279 -10.19 11.90 1.75
N ALA A 280 -10.86 10.75 1.72
CA ALA A 280 -11.46 10.16 2.93
C ALA A 280 -10.42 9.76 3.99
N VAL A 281 -9.22 9.40 3.56
CA VAL A 281 -8.11 9.09 4.48
C VAL A 281 -7.19 10.30 4.77
N ASP A 282 -7.54 11.50 4.33
CA ASP A 282 -6.67 12.69 4.40
C ASP A 282 -5.34 12.50 3.65
N GLY A 283 -5.43 11.89 2.45
CA GLY A 283 -4.27 11.57 1.62
C GLY A 283 -3.59 12.81 1.05
N THR A 284 -2.26 12.75 0.94
CA THR A 284 -1.42 13.78 0.34
C THR A 284 -0.28 13.16 -0.46
N GLY A 285 0.22 13.90 -1.45
CA GLY A 285 1.33 13.46 -2.29
C GLY A 285 0.91 12.40 -3.30
N LEU A 286 0.88 11.13 -2.92
CA LEU A 286 0.56 10.03 -3.82
C LEU A 286 -0.19 8.90 -3.12
N ALA A 287 -0.96 8.15 -3.90
CA ALA A 287 -1.46 6.82 -3.53
C ALA A 287 -1.86 6.02 -4.77
N ARG A 288 -1.96 4.70 -4.65
CA ARG A 288 -2.63 3.83 -5.60
C ARG A 288 -3.88 3.27 -4.94
N CYS A 289 -5.01 3.44 -5.60
CA CYS A 289 -6.29 2.88 -5.19
C CYS A 289 -6.56 1.64 -6.02
N ASP A 290 -6.81 0.51 -5.36
CA ASP A 290 -7.01 -0.78 -5.96
C ASP A 290 -8.50 -1.15 -5.87
N PHE A 291 -9.09 -1.56 -6.99
CA PHE A 291 -10.51 -1.83 -7.14
C PHE A 291 -10.77 -3.24 -7.65
N PHE A 292 -11.92 -3.76 -7.29
CA PHE A 292 -12.49 -4.96 -7.89
C PHE A 292 -13.66 -4.57 -8.79
N TYR A 293 -13.61 -5.00 -10.05
CA TYR A 293 -14.77 -5.02 -10.93
C TYR A 293 -15.36 -6.42 -10.90
N ASP A 294 -16.55 -6.55 -10.33
CA ASP A 294 -17.27 -7.83 -10.22
C ASP A 294 -17.83 -8.21 -11.60
N ASN A 295 -17.28 -9.25 -12.19
CA ASN A 295 -17.63 -9.73 -13.52
C ASN A 295 -19.06 -10.29 -13.60
N ASP A 296 -19.63 -10.71 -12.48
CA ASP A 296 -20.95 -11.32 -12.44
C ASP A 296 -22.06 -10.25 -12.31
N THR A 297 -21.79 -9.14 -11.62
CA THR A 297 -22.78 -8.08 -11.33
C THR A 297 -22.51 -6.76 -12.03
N GLY A 298 -21.28 -6.53 -12.52
CA GLY A 298 -20.84 -5.27 -13.10
C GLY A 298 -20.59 -4.16 -12.05
N ASN A 299 -20.62 -4.49 -10.76
CA ASN A 299 -20.35 -3.53 -9.69
C ASN A 299 -18.84 -3.29 -9.52
N VAL A 300 -18.51 -2.08 -9.06
CA VAL A 300 -17.14 -1.70 -8.71
C VAL A 300 -17.04 -1.53 -7.20
N TYR A 301 -16.03 -2.13 -6.61
CA TYR A 301 -15.73 -2.07 -5.19
C TYR A 301 -14.31 -1.59 -4.96
N LEU A 302 -14.12 -0.64 -4.03
CA LEU A 302 -12.78 -0.29 -3.55
C LEU A 302 -12.26 -1.44 -2.66
N ASN A 303 -11.06 -1.93 -2.97
CA ASN A 303 -10.38 -2.95 -2.19
C ASN A 303 -9.49 -2.31 -1.12
N GLU A 304 -8.49 -1.53 -1.55
CA GLU A 304 -7.54 -0.87 -0.64
C GLU A 304 -6.92 0.38 -1.25
N ILE A 305 -6.22 1.15 -0.45
CA ILE A 305 -5.41 2.29 -0.85
C ILE A 305 -3.98 2.11 -0.33
N ASN A 306 -3.00 2.20 -1.22
CA ASN A 306 -1.58 2.06 -0.95
C ASN A 306 -0.93 3.44 -0.93
N THR A 307 -0.46 3.90 0.23
CA THR A 307 0.05 5.26 0.43
C THR A 307 1.51 5.45 0.01
N MET A 308 2.23 4.35 -0.21
CA MET A 308 3.55 4.32 -0.82
C MET A 308 3.65 3.13 -1.78
N PRO A 309 3.00 3.21 -2.94
CA PRO A 309 2.95 2.10 -3.89
C PRO A 309 4.34 1.77 -4.45
N GLY A 310 4.52 0.53 -4.92
CA GLY A 310 5.75 0.11 -5.57
C GLY A 310 6.20 1.07 -6.66
N PHE A 311 7.51 1.30 -6.75
CA PHE A 311 8.11 2.29 -7.66
C PHE A 311 9.21 1.69 -8.55
N THR A 312 9.12 0.38 -8.82
CA THR A 312 10.01 -0.30 -9.80
C THR A 312 9.61 0.06 -11.23
N ASN A 313 10.42 -0.30 -12.21
CA ASN A 313 10.12 -0.05 -13.62
C ASN A 313 8.81 -0.71 -14.11
N ILE A 314 8.43 -1.83 -13.48
CA ILE A 314 7.22 -2.61 -13.82
C ILE A 314 6.04 -2.29 -12.89
N SER A 315 6.24 -1.48 -11.87
CA SER A 315 5.16 -1.11 -10.93
C SER A 315 4.08 -0.29 -11.61
N MET A 316 2.83 -0.59 -11.28
CA MET A 316 1.67 0.03 -11.93
C MET A 316 1.61 1.55 -11.69
N TYR A 317 1.93 2.04 -10.48
CA TYR A 317 1.84 3.47 -10.18
C TYR A 317 2.67 4.35 -11.13
N PRO A 318 3.99 4.14 -11.31
CA PRO A 318 4.76 4.94 -12.27
C PRO A 318 4.32 4.72 -13.72
N GLN A 319 3.81 3.54 -14.09
CA GLN A 319 3.27 3.31 -15.44
C GLN A 319 1.99 4.12 -15.69
N LEU A 320 1.05 4.16 -14.74
CA LEU A 320 -0.17 4.96 -14.79
C LEU A 320 0.14 6.45 -14.87
N MET A 321 1.12 6.93 -14.10
CA MET A 321 1.52 8.33 -14.12
C MET A 321 2.24 8.71 -15.43
N LYS A 322 3.05 7.81 -15.98
CA LYS A 322 3.67 7.98 -17.31
C LYS A 322 2.61 8.08 -18.41
N ASP A 323 1.59 7.24 -18.36
CA ASP A 323 0.44 7.29 -19.26
C ASP A 323 -0.35 8.61 -19.13
N ALA A 324 -0.40 9.18 -17.92
CA ALA A 324 -0.97 10.51 -17.65
C ALA A 324 -0.06 11.69 -18.07
N GLY A 325 1.12 11.42 -18.63
CA GLY A 325 2.06 12.43 -19.13
C GLY A 325 3.17 12.83 -18.15
N LEU A 326 3.27 12.16 -17.00
CA LEU A 326 4.35 12.35 -16.03
C LEU A 326 5.31 11.15 -16.11
N ASP A 327 6.39 11.27 -16.87
CA ASP A 327 7.46 10.27 -16.85
C ASP A 327 8.15 10.21 -15.49
N THR A 328 8.95 9.17 -15.25
CA THR A 328 9.53 8.93 -13.92
C THR A 328 10.33 10.12 -13.36
N PRO A 329 11.19 10.81 -14.14
CA PRO A 329 11.87 12.02 -13.65
C PRO A 329 10.91 13.16 -13.28
N ALA A 330 9.92 13.45 -14.13
CA ALA A 330 8.92 14.48 -13.86
C ALA A 330 8.03 14.13 -12.66
N LEU A 331 7.69 12.85 -12.50
CA LEU A 331 6.93 12.37 -11.36
C LEU A 331 7.70 12.55 -10.04
N ILE A 332 8.98 12.21 -10.00
CA ILE A 332 9.84 12.42 -8.83
C ILE A 332 9.89 13.91 -8.46
N ASP A 333 10.11 14.78 -9.45
CA ASP A 333 10.11 16.23 -9.25
C ASP A 333 8.80 16.73 -8.67
N GLU A 334 7.66 16.27 -9.22
CA GLU A 334 6.34 16.69 -8.76
C GLU A 334 6.05 16.22 -7.33
N LEU A 335 6.39 14.97 -7.00
CA LEU A 335 6.23 14.44 -5.65
C LEU A 335 7.07 15.19 -4.61
N ILE A 336 8.29 15.59 -4.96
CA ILE A 336 9.15 16.41 -4.10
C ILE A 336 8.55 17.80 -3.91
N LYS A 337 8.02 18.43 -4.97
CA LYS A 337 7.32 19.73 -4.85
C LYS A 337 6.12 19.65 -3.92
N LEU A 338 5.30 18.59 -4.06
CA LEU A 338 4.15 18.36 -3.18
C LEU A 338 4.59 18.20 -1.71
N ALA A 339 5.70 17.52 -1.46
CA ALA A 339 6.26 17.37 -0.12
C ALA A 339 6.69 18.71 0.50
N LEU A 340 7.22 19.63 -0.31
CA LEU A 340 7.71 20.95 0.14
C LEU A 340 6.59 22.00 0.32
N GLN A 341 5.38 21.72 -0.14
CA GLN A 341 4.20 22.60 0.04
C GLN A 341 3.55 22.47 1.42
N ARG A 342 3.96 21.52 2.22
CA ARG A 342 3.28 21.11 3.47
C ARG A 342 4.05 21.54 4.70
#